data_08df1ba198b296024ddf4a3b0a40063f
#
_entry.id   08df1ba198b296024ddf4a3b0a40063f
#
_cell.length_a   1.000
_cell.length_b   1.000
_cell.length_c   1.000
_cell.angle_alpha   90.00
_cell.angle_beta   90.00
_cell.angle_gamma   90.00
#
_symmetry.space_group_name_H-M   'P 1'
#
loop_
_entity.id
_entity.type
_entity.pdbx_description
1 polymer ?
#
loop_
_entity_poly.entity_id
_entity_poly.type
_entity_poly.pdbx_seq_one_letter_code
_entity_poly.pdbx_strand_id
1 'polypeptide(L)'
;MTSYKKQPTLGVSFFLKDMNTANLIDKTSLSNVLNNKLWTKVADMAPGLSLNYYHGLTDHIDFQGTLAGSFTKYPFSYFSGVPSSTDNKFLMELSTAANIKLLTDKHVLVPYIHLGIGASMYGGNYFAAYAPTGAGLQIRLAEGTFVNALFGYNIKVSALSTNHLNYSIGIASPLKDKKPVVVVAPPPPPPPAPVDTDKDGIYDPEDKCPTVPGVAKYQGCPVPDTDGDGINDENDKCPTVKGLAKYQGCPIPDTDKDGINDEEDKCPTVPGLARYQGCPIPDTDGDGINDEEDKCPNEKGIAANFGCPDIAPDLKVAARSIY
;
A
#
# COMPACT_ATOMS: atom_id res chain seq x y z
N MET A 1 -9.06 35.85 -13.54
CA MET A 1 -7.91 34.94 -13.42
C MET A 1 -8.46 33.56 -13.13
N THR A 2 -8.17 32.59 -13.98
CA THR A 2 -8.57 31.19 -13.75
C THR A 2 -7.67 30.60 -12.67
N SER A 3 -8.21 30.25 -11.51
CA SER A 3 -7.49 29.58 -10.46
C SER A 3 -7.26 28.10 -10.83
N TYR A 4 -6.02 27.65 -10.72
CA TYR A 4 -5.61 26.24 -10.92
C TYR A 4 -5.50 25.49 -9.59
N LYS A 5 -6.21 25.98 -8.59
CA LYS A 5 -6.30 25.38 -7.26
C LYS A 5 -6.91 23.98 -7.33
N LYS A 6 -6.24 22.99 -6.77
CA LYS A 6 -6.72 21.60 -6.74
C LYS A 6 -8.03 21.47 -5.97
N GLN A 7 -8.99 20.81 -6.57
CA GLN A 7 -10.25 20.43 -5.91
C GLN A 7 -9.98 19.36 -4.81
N PRO A 8 -10.88 19.22 -3.83
CA PRO A 8 -10.84 18.09 -2.92
C PRO A 8 -10.80 16.78 -3.70
N THR A 9 -9.75 16.01 -3.51
CA THR A 9 -9.42 14.81 -4.31
C THR A 9 -9.06 13.68 -3.38
N LEU A 10 -9.56 12.48 -3.68
CA LEU A 10 -9.24 11.27 -2.95
C LEU A 10 -8.38 10.37 -3.84
N GLY A 11 -7.38 9.74 -3.26
CA GLY A 11 -6.50 8.83 -3.98
C GLY A 11 -6.10 7.62 -3.15
N VAL A 12 -5.68 6.59 -3.87
CA VAL A 12 -5.11 5.37 -3.29
C VAL A 12 -3.71 5.21 -3.86
N SER A 13 -2.75 4.88 -3.01
CA SER A 13 -1.38 4.59 -3.42
C SER A 13 -0.90 3.27 -2.87
N PHE A 14 -0.13 2.56 -3.70
CA PHE A 14 0.76 1.50 -3.26
C PHE A 14 2.09 2.13 -2.87
N PHE A 15 2.71 1.62 -1.81
CA PHE A 15 4.05 2.06 -1.43
C PHE A 15 4.93 0.90 -0.98
N LEU A 16 6.23 1.14 -1.06
CA LEU A 16 7.29 0.30 -0.51
C LEU A 16 8.05 1.10 0.54
N LYS A 17 8.22 0.50 1.70
CA LYS A 17 8.94 1.10 2.82
C LYS A 17 10.28 0.41 3.01
N ASP A 18 11.36 1.20 2.98
CA ASP A 18 12.73 0.72 3.13
C ASP A 18 13.35 1.30 4.41
N MET A 19 13.41 0.47 5.42
CA MET A 19 14.03 0.79 6.71
C MET A 19 15.52 0.45 6.72
N ASN A 20 15.95 -0.51 5.91
CA ASN A 20 17.31 -1.01 5.92
C ASN A 20 18.28 0.02 5.30
N THR A 21 17.96 0.52 4.10
CA THR A 21 18.78 1.58 3.48
C THR A 21 18.80 2.84 4.32
N ALA A 22 17.66 3.25 4.88
CA ALA A 22 17.61 4.43 5.74
C ALA A 22 18.48 4.26 7.00
N ASN A 23 18.43 3.11 7.64
CA ASN A 23 19.28 2.79 8.79
C ASN A 23 20.78 2.74 8.41
N LEU A 24 21.10 2.27 7.21
CA LEU A 24 22.46 2.27 6.71
C LEU A 24 22.96 3.69 6.42
N ILE A 25 22.14 4.56 5.85
CA ILE A 25 22.43 5.98 5.66
C ILE A 25 22.71 6.66 7.00
N ASP A 26 21.88 6.38 8.01
CA ASP A 26 22.00 6.94 9.37
C ASP A 26 23.31 6.51 10.06
N LYS A 27 23.74 5.26 9.85
CA LYS A 27 24.99 4.72 10.41
C LYS A 27 26.26 5.09 9.65
N THR A 28 26.15 5.41 8.37
CA THR A 28 27.30 5.68 7.51
C THR A 28 27.18 7.05 6.82
N SER A 29 26.64 7.07 5.61
CA SER A 29 26.27 8.27 4.87
C SER A 29 25.52 7.90 3.58
N LEU A 30 24.76 8.84 3.03
CA LEU A 30 24.14 8.68 1.71
C LEU A 30 25.19 8.43 0.60
N SER A 31 26.33 9.14 0.67
CA SER A 31 27.44 8.96 -0.28
C SER A 31 27.99 7.54 -0.27
N ASN A 32 28.12 6.93 0.92
CA ASN A 32 28.58 5.55 1.04
C ASN A 32 27.59 4.55 0.40
N VAL A 33 26.28 4.74 0.63
CA VAL A 33 25.23 3.90 0.05
C VAL A 33 25.20 3.99 -1.47
N LEU A 34 25.31 5.23 -2.02
CA LEU A 34 25.34 5.48 -3.45
C LEU A 34 26.57 4.87 -4.13
N ASN A 35 27.76 5.14 -3.61
CA ASN A 35 29.03 4.70 -4.21
C ASN A 35 29.17 3.17 -4.20
N ASN A 36 28.68 2.52 -3.15
CA ASN A 36 28.79 1.06 -2.99
C ASN A 36 27.52 0.30 -3.42
N LYS A 37 26.49 1.01 -3.97
CA LYS A 37 25.23 0.44 -4.42
C LYS A 37 24.50 -0.41 -3.35
N LEU A 38 24.52 0.06 -2.11
CA LEU A 38 24.02 -0.66 -0.93
C LEU A 38 22.52 -0.43 -0.69
N TRP A 39 21.72 -0.40 -1.75
CA TRP A 39 20.28 -0.28 -1.66
C TRP A 39 19.63 -1.63 -1.29
N THR A 40 18.60 -1.56 -0.46
CA THR A 40 17.77 -2.72 -0.13
C THR A 40 17.09 -3.25 -1.39
N LYS A 41 17.07 -4.57 -1.56
CA LYS A 41 16.31 -5.18 -2.65
C LYS A 41 14.82 -4.94 -2.44
N VAL A 42 14.08 -4.73 -3.54
CA VAL A 42 12.62 -4.52 -3.50
C VAL A 42 11.88 -5.61 -2.74
N ALA A 43 12.34 -6.86 -2.85
CA ALA A 43 11.76 -8.01 -2.15
C ALA A 43 11.89 -7.93 -0.62
N ASP A 44 12.83 -7.13 -0.11
CA ASP A 44 13.08 -6.96 1.32
C ASP A 44 12.43 -5.68 1.89
N MET A 45 11.73 -4.92 1.04
CA MET A 45 10.98 -3.75 1.45
C MET A 45 9.58 -4.13 1.92
N ALA A 46 9.02 -3.37 2.85
CA ALA A 46 7.67 -3.60 3.34
C ALA A 46 6.64 -2.94 2.41
N PRO A 47 5.78 -3.71 1.74
CA PRO A 47 4.70 -3.16 0.94
C PRO A 47 3.56 -2.63 1.80
N GLY A 48 2.84 -1.64 1.29
CA GLY A 48 1.69 -1.09 1.96
C GLY A 48 0.76 -0.35 1.01
N LEU A 49 -0.38 0.03 1.56
CA LEU A 49 -1.41 0.82 0.89
C LEU A 49 -1.69 2.10 1.69
N SER A 50 -1.97 3.18 0.98
CA SER A 50 -2.38 4.42 1.61
C SER A 50 -3.60 5.02 0.92
N LEU A 51 -4.44 5.63 1.75
CA LEU A 51 -5.51 6.51 1.36
C LEU A 51 -5.02 7.94 1.50
N ASN A 52 -5.16 8.73 0.44
CA ASN A 52 -4.65 10.09 0.38
C ASN A 52 -5.77 11.07 0.07
N TYR A 53 -5.88 12.12 0.85
CA TYR A 53 -6.76 13.24 0.58
C TYR A 53 -5.93 14.45 0.19
N TYR A 54 -6.27 15.08 -0.93
CA TYR A 54 -5.60 16.28 -1.43
C TYR A 54 -6.57 17.45 -1.48
N HIS A 55 -6.09 18.64 -1.11
CA HIS A 55 -6.81 19.88 -1.23
C HIS A 55 -5.87 21.04 -1.58
N GLY A 56 -6.13 21.74 -2.65
CA GLY A 56 -5.33 22.91 -3.04
C GLY A 56 -5.53 24.07 -2.05
N LEU A 57 -4.45 24.51 -1.42
CA LEU A 57 -4.45 25.72 -0.61
C LEU A 57 -4.23 26.96 -1.49
N THR A 58 -3.28 26.84 -2.43
CA THR A 58 -2.99 27.83 -3.48
C THR A 58 -2.79 27.11 -4.80
N ASP A 59 -2.45 27.85 -5.87
CA ASP A 59 -2.11 27.23 -7.17
C ASP A 59 -0.81 26.40 -7.10
N HIS A 60 0.07 26.69 -6.13
CA HIS A 60 1.38 26.05 -5.95
C HIS A 60 1.51 25.23 -4.66
N ILE A 61 0.53 25.25 -3.77
CA ILE A 61 0.59 24.52 -2.51
C ILE A 61 -0.68 23.70 -2.34
N ASP A 62 -0.51 22.40 -2.23
CA ASP A 62 -1.58 21.48 -1.87
C ASP A 62 -1.37 20.95 -0.44
N PHE A 63 -2.44 20.85 0.32
CA PHE A 63 -2.52 20.04 1.52
C PHE A 63 -2.68 18.57 1.11
N GLN A 64 -1.99 17.67 1.80
CA GLN A 64 -2.17 16.23 1.69
C GLN A 64 -2.35 15.64 3.09
N GLY A 65 -3.45 14.90 3.30
CA GLY A 65 -3.64 14.00 4.43
C GLY A 65 -3.47 12.57 3.97
N THR A 66 -2.72 11.76 4.70
CA THR A 66 -2.43 10.37 4.33
C THR A 66 -2.69 9.44 5.51
N LEU A 67 -3.49 8.40 5.27
CA LEU A 67 -3.61 7.24 6.14
C LEU A 67 -2.98 6.05 5.44
N ALA A 68 -1.95 5.45 6.04
CA ALA A 68 -1.18 4.37 5.44
C ALA A 68 -1.12 3.16 6.36
N GLY A 69 -1.07 1.98 5.75
CA GLY A 69 -0.94 0.71 6.45
C GLY A 69 0.03 -0.23 5.75
N SER A 70 0.88 -0.88 6.53
CA SER A 70 1.82 -1.89 6.06
C SER A 70 2.09 -2.93 7.14
N PHE A 71 2.57 -4.11 6.73
CA PHE A 71 3.09 -5.10 7.67
C PHE A 71 4.61 -5.11 7.56
N THR A 72 5.29 -4.93 8.68
CA THR A 72 6.74 -4.81 8.69
C THR A 72 7.35 -5.28 10.00
N LYS A 73 8.61 -5.67 9.94
CA LYS A 73 9.48 -5.80 11.12
C LYS A 73 10.03 -4.42 11.44
N TYR A 74 9.59 -3.82 12.54
CA TYR A 74 9.97 -2.45 12.87
C TYR A 74 11.30 -2.42 13.64
N PRO A 75 12.36 -1.79 13.09
CA PRO A 75 13.64 -1.67 13.77
C PRO A 75 13.59 -0.50 14.77
N PHE A 76 13.16 -0.76 16.00
CA PHE A 76 13.19 0.26 17.06
C PHE A 76 14.60 0.83 17.25
N SER A 77 14.70 2.12 17.54
CA SER A 77 15.98 2.75 17.86
C SER A 77 16.56 2.14 19.14
N TYR A 78 17.85 1.84 19.14
CA TYR A 78 18.57 1.25 20.29
C TYR A 78 18.42 2.07 21.58
N PHE A 79 18.27 3.40 21.47
CA PHE A 79 18.08 4.29 22.62
C PHE A 79 16.69 4.20 23.27
N SER A 80 15.74 3.55 22.66
CA SER A 80 14.38 3.41 23.21
C SER A 80 14.26 2.33 24.29
N GLY A 81 15.27 1.49 24.47
CA GLY A 81 15.21 0.31 25.36
C GLY A 81 14.28 -0.80 24.84
N VAL A 82 13.66 -0.59 23.68
CA VAL A 82 12.79 -1.58 23.03
C VAL A 82 13.62 -2.35 22.00
N PRO A 83 13.70 -3.68 22.10
CA PRO A 83 14.44 -4.48 21.12
C PRO A 83 13.78 -4.42 19.74
N SER A 84 14.57 -4.54 18.68
CA SER A 84 14.06 -4.70 17.31
C SER A 84 13.01 -5.81 17.25
N SER A 85 11.87 -5.52 16.64
CA SER A 85 10.84 -6.55 16.47
C SER A 85 11.30 -7.59 15.45
N THR A 86 11.25 -8.87 15.84
CA THR A 86 11.47 -10.00 14.94
C THR A 86 10.20 -10.36 14.15
N ASP A 87 9.04 -9.93 14.64
CA ASP A 87 7.74 -10.27 14.08
C ASP A 87 7.24 -9.21 13.11
N ASN A 88 6.58 -9.65 12.06
CA ASN A 88 5.81 -8.75 11.20
C ASN A 88 4.52 -8.34 11.93
N LYS A 89 4.42 -7.07 12.27
CA LYS A 89 3.20 -6.48 12.85
C LYS A 89 2.69 -5.34 11.98
N PHE A 90 1.43 -5.02 12.17
CA PHE A 90 0.80 -3.92 11.47
C PHE A 90 1.38 -2.59 11.92
N LEU A 91 1.83 -1.82 10.95
CA LEU A 91 2.23 -0.42 11.09
C LEU A 91 1.18 0.45 10.44
N MET A 92 0.51 1.25 11.24
CA MET A 92 -0.42 2.30 10.77
C MET A 92 0.26 3.64 10.88
N GLU A 93 0.09 4.48 9.89
CA GLU A 93 0.63 5.84 9.86
C GLU A 93 -0.44 6.83 9.44
N LEU A 94 -0.49 7.94 10.15
CA LEU A 94 -1.30 9.10 9.81
C LEU A 94 -0.38 10.30 9.66
N SER A 95 -0.45 10.98 8.54
CA SER A 95 0.37 12.16 8.30
C SER A 95 -0.40 13.26 7.59
N THR A 96 0.08 14.47 7.79
CA THR A 96 -0.34 15.65 7.03
C THR A 96 0.90 16.34 6.45
N ALA A 97 0.78 16.82 5.22
CA ALA A 97 1.89 17.44 4.51
C ALA A 97 1.42 18.58 3.61
N ALA A 98 2.35 19.46 3.29
CA ALA A 98 2.27 20.41 2.19
C ALA A 98 3.05 19.88 1.00
N ASN A 99 2.42 19.83 -0.16
CA ASN A 99 3.06 19.59 -1.44
C ASN A 99 3.30 20.94 -2.12
N ILE A 100 4.55 21.37 -2.16
CA ILE A 100 4.98 22.63 -2.77
C ILE A 100 5.31 22.34 -4.23
N LYS A 101 4.42 22.75 -5.13
CA LYS A 101 4.50 22.48 -6.57
C LYS A 101 5.38 23.52 -7.27
N LEU A 102 6.28 23.05 -8.13
CA LEU A 102 7.10 23.93 -8.97
C LEU A 102 6.29 24.54 -10.13
N LEU A 103 5.27 23.83 -10.59
CA LEU A 103 4.35 24.23 -11.66
C LEU A 103 2.91 24.13 -11.16
N THR A 104 2.00 24.87 -11.77
CA THR A 104 0.56 24.77 -11.46
C THR A 104 -0.06 23.52 -12.08
N ASP A 105 -1.24 23.11 -11.60
CA ASP A 105 -1.99 21.96 -12.14
C ASP A 105 -2.50 22.16 -13.60
N LYS A 106 -2.15 23.28 -14.23
CA LYS A 106 -2.31 23.48 -15.70
C LYS A 106 -1.43 22.53 -16.50
N HIS A 107 -0.25 22.19 -15.98
CA HIS A 107 0.72 21.35 -16.67
C HIS A 107 0.40 19.86 -16.49
N VAL A 108 0.83 19.03 -17.44
CA VAL A 108 0.66 17.58 -17.40
C VAL A 108 1.59 16.96 -16.34
N LEU A 109 2.82 17.47 -16.27
CA LEU A 109 3.84 17.03 -15.31
C LEU A 109 4.07 18.14 -14.28
N VAL A 110 3.87 17.85 -13.02
CA VAL A 110 4.02 18.81 -11.92
C VAL A 110 4.94 18.22 -10.85
N PRO A 111 6.25 18.57 -10.88
CA PRO A 111 7.15 18.23 -9.79
C PRO A 111 6.77 18.99 -8.52
N TYR A 112 6.96 18.36 -7.36
CA TYR A 112 6.68 18.98 -6.07
C TYR A 112 7.64 18.50 -4.98
N ILE A 113 7.78 19.32 -3.94
CA ILE A 113 8.45 18.98 -2.69
C ILE A 113 7.37 18.66 -1.66
N HIS A 114 7.54 17.57 -0.93
CA HIS A 114 6.65 17.06 0.10
C HIS A 114 7.26 17.28 1.48
N LEU A 115 6.56 18.00 2.36
CA LEU A 115 7.03 18.30 3.72
C LEU A 115 5.86 18.21 4.69
N GLY A 116 6.04 17.47 5.79
CA GLY A 116 4.93 17.27 6.72
C GLY A 116 5.30 16.78 8.10
N ILE A 117 4.27 16.40 8.83
CA ILE A 117 4.35 15.76 10.14
C ILE A 117 3.46 14.54 10.17
N GLY A 118 3.86 13.53 10.92
CA GLY A 118 3.10 12.29 11.01
C GLY A 118 3.29 11.58 12.33
N ALA A 119 2.36 10.70 12.60
CA ALA A 119 2.38 9.76 13.71
C ALA A 119 2.23 8.35 13.18
N SER A 120 2.88 7.41 13.82
CA SER A 120 2.78 5.99 13.51
C SER A 120 2.41 5.18 14.75
N MET A 121 1.72 4.07 14.51
CA MET A 121 1.37 3.09 15.53
C MET A 121 1.81 1.71 15.04
N TYR A 122 2.67 1.05 15.78
CA TYR A 122 3.15 -0.29 15.46
C TYR A 122 2.64 -1.33 16.47
N GLY A 123 2.04 -2.40 15.94
CA GLY A 123 1.52 -3.50 16.75
C GLY A 123 0.45 -3.12 17.79
N GLY A 124 -0.17 -1.94 17.63
CA GLY A 124 -1.20 -1.42 18.52
C GLY A 124 -0.70 -0.77 19.82
N ASN A 125 0.59 -0.89 20.17
CA ASN A 125 1.14 -0.48 21.46
C ASN A 125 2.23 0.60 21.38
N TYR A 126 2.91 0.73 20.25
CA TYR A 126 4.06 1.63 20.12
C TYR A 126 3.70 2.80 19.21
N PHE A 127 3.71 3.99 19.79
CA PHE A 127 3.40 5.23 19.09
C PHE A 127 4.68 6.02 18.87
N ALA A 128 4.82 6.59 17.68
CA ALA A 128 5.98 7.37 17.31
C ALA A 128 5.59 8.56 16.43
N ALA A 129 6.40 9.62 16.45
CA ALA A 129 6.27 10.76 15.59
C ALA A 129 7.41 10.79 14.57
N TYR A 130 7.09 11.22 13.35
CA TYR A 130 8.04 11.36 12.26
C TYR A 130 7.71 12.59 11.40
N ALA A 131 8.68 13.06 10.64
CA ALA A 131 8.51 14.13 9.67
C ALA A 131 8.69 13.56 8.25
N PRO A 132 7.60 13.38 7.47
CA PRO A 132 7.71 12.99 6.08
C PRO A 132 8.27 14.15 5.26
N THR A 133 9.33 13.86 4.51
CA THR A 133 9.94 14.76 3.54
C THR A 133 10.13 14.04 2.23
N GLY A 134 10.19 14.74 1.11
CA GLY A 134 10.42 14.07 -0.16
C GLY A 134 10.26 14.96 -1.38
N ALA A 135 10.42 14.33 -2.52
CA ALA A 135 10.15 14.92 -3.83
C ALA A 135 9.23 13.98 -4.63
N GLY A 136 8.28 14.56 -5.33
CA GLY A 136 7.32 13.80 -6.10
C GLY A 136 7.02 14.41 -7.46
N LEU A 137 6.34 13.62 -8.26
CA LEU A 137 5.87 13.97 -9.58
C LEU A 137 4.39 13.64 -9.69
N GLN A 138 3.59 14.64 -10.01
CA GLN A 138 2.19 14.47 -10.36
C GLN A 138 2.05 14.46 -11.88
N ILE A 139 1.34 13.47 -12.41
CA ILE A 139 1.07 13.30 -13.85
C ILE A 139 -0.44 13.37 -14.03
N ARG A 140 -0.92 14.40 -14.72
CA ARG A 140 -2.36 14.55 -15.00
C ARG A 140 -2.78 13.59 -16.09
N LEU A 141 -3.79 12.76 -15.83
CA LEU A 141 -4.39 11.84 -16.80
C LEU A 141 -5.64 12.43 -17.46
N ALA A 142 -6.52 13.00 -16.67
CA ALA A 142 -7.79 13.57 -17.10
C ALA A 142 -8.14 14.78 -16.23
N GLU A 143 -9.32 15.39 -16.42
CA GLU A 143 -9.76 16.52 -15.62
C GLU A 143 -9.78 16.18 -14.12
N GLY A 144 -8.81 16.74 -13.38
CA GLY A 144 -8.66 16.56 -11.95
C GLY A 144 -8.11 15.22 -11.50
N THR A 145 -8.04 14.21 -12.38
CA THR A 145 -7.45 12.89 -12.07
C THR A 145 -5.97 12.89 -12.39
N PHE A 146 -5.16 12.40 -11.47
CA PHE A 146 -3.72 12.34 -11.64
C PHE A 146 -3.09 11.09 -11.02
N VAL A 147 -1.98 10.65 -11.60
CA VAL A 147 -1.05 9.72 -10.97
C VAL A 147 -0.05 10.52 -10.16
N ASN A 148 0.26 10.03 -8.98
CA ASN A 148 1.23 10.63 -8.08
C ASN A 148 2.33 9.63 -7.76
N ALA A 149 3.59 10.01 -8.03
CA ALA A 149 4.77 9.26 -7.63
C ALA A 149 5.53 10.09 -6.58
N LEU A 150 5.90 9.48 -5.46
CA LEU A 150 6.63 10.15 -4.39
C LEU A 150 7.80 9.27 -3.94
N PHE A 151 8.98 9.88 -3.91
CA PHE A 151 10.15 9.40 -3.21
C PHE A 151 10.29 10.20 -1.91
N GLY A 152 10.10 9.55 -0.79
CA GLY A 152 10.09 10.15 0.53
C GLY A 152 11.19 9.62 1.44
N TYR A 153 11.67 10.49 2.35
CA TYR A 153 12.49 10.14 3.49
C TYR A 153 11.78 10.61 4.76
N ASN A 154 11.32 9.67 5.54
CA ASN A 154 10.62 9.92 6.79
C ASN A 154 11.66 10.02 7.91
N ILE A 155 11.80 11.23 8.44
CA ILE A 155 12.77 11.55 9.48
C ILE A 155 12.15 11.23 10.85
N LYS A 156 12.85 10.46 11.67
CA LYS A 156 12.44 10.19 13.05
C LYS A 156 12.39 11.47 13.89
N VAL A 157 11.31 11.65 14.64
CA VAL A 157 11.15 12.78 15.59
C VAL A 157 11.14 12.28 17.02
N SER A 158 10.45 11.18 17.31
CA SER A 158 10.42 10.59 18.66
C SER A 158 11.41 9.44 18.80
N ALA A 159 11.74 9.09 20.06
CA ALA A 159 12.69 8.02 20.38
C ALA A 159 12.28 6.64 19.83
N LEU A 160 10.98 6.37 19.71
CA LEU A 160 10.44 5.12 19.18
C LEU A 160 10.32 5.13 17.66
N SER A 161 10.58 6.27 17.00
CA SER A 161 10.59 6.37 15.54
C SER A 161 11.92 5.91 14.95
N THR A 162 11.88 5.44 13.71
CA THR A 162 13.06 5.13 12.91
C THR A 162 12.99 5.81 11.56
N ASN A 163 14.15 6.25 11.05
CA ASN A 163 14.24 6.78 9.69
C ASN A 163 13.88 5.70 8.69
N HIS A 164 13.13 6.05 7.66
CA HIS A 164 12.82 5.11 6.57
C HIS A 164 12.53 5.84 5.25
N LEU A 165 12.92 5.19 4.15
CA LEU A 165 12.55 5.62 2.81
C LEU A 165 11.15 5.10 2.47
N ASN A 166 10.43 5.88 1.68
CA ASN A 166 9.09 5.57 1.20
C ASN A 166 9.00 5.83 -0.30
N TYR A 167 8.71 4.80 -1.07
CA TYR A 167 8.51 4.87 -2.51
C TYR A 167 7.03 4.62 -2.78
N SER A 168 6.30 5.60 -3.25
CA SER A 168 4.88 5.43 -3.50
C SER A 168 4.46 5.83 -4.90
N ILE A 169 3.48 5.12 -5.41
CA ILE A 169 2.77 5.44 -6.64
C ILE A 169 1.29 5.22 -6.42
N GLY A 170 0.47 6.15 -6.89
CA GLY A 170 -0.96 6.07 -6.72
C GLY A 170 -1.74 6.88 -7.73
N ILE A 171 -3.04 6.71 -7.70
CA ILE A 171 -3.99 7.46 -8.52
C ILE A 171 -4.94 8.22 -7.60
N ALA A 172 -5.30 9.41 -8.00
CA ALA A 172 -6.23 10.25 -7.26
C ALA A 172 -7.21 10.93 -8.21
N SER A 173 -8.47 11.05 -7.76
CA SER A 173 -9.57 11.65 -8.53
C SER A 173 -10.39 12.60 -7.66
N PRO A 174 -10.98 13.65 -8.22
CA PRO A 174 -11.81 14.60 -7.47
C PRO A 174 -13.02 13.94 -6.83
N LEU A 175 -13.37 14.40 -5.62
CA LEU A 175 -14.59 13.94 -4.91
C LEU A 175 -15.89 14.51 -5.49
N LYS A 176 -15.79 15.56 -6.28
CA LYS A 176 -16.92 16.17 -6.99
C LYS A 176 -16.50 16.45 -8.41
N ASP A 177 -17.27 15.97 -9.35
CA ASP A 177 -17.13 16.38 -10.75
C ASP A 177 -17.39 17.89 -10.84
N LYS A 178 -16.56 18.60 -11.60
CA LYS A 178 -16.91 19.94 -12.01
C LYS A 178 -18.15 19.81 -12.88
N LYS A 179 -19.30 20.28 -12.39
CA LYS A 179 -20.43 20.47 -13.28
C LYS A 179 -19.94 21.37 -14.42
N PRO A 180 -20.09 20.96 -15.67
CA PRO A 180 -19.73 21.84 -16.77
C PRO A 180 -20.47 23.17 -16.58
N VAL A 181 -19.76 24.27 -16.72
CA VAL A 181 -20.39 25.59 -16.78
C VAL A 181 -21.32 25.55 -17.98
N VAL A 182 -22.63 25.49 -17.71
CA VAL A 182 -23.62 25.54 -18.76
C VAL A 182 -23.55 26.95 -19.33
N VAL A 183 -22.87 27.08 -20.47
CA VAL A 183 -23.03 28.25 -21.33
C VAL A 183 -24.46 28.17 -21.84
N VAL A 184 -25.33 29.04 -21.33
CA VAL A 184 -26.71 29.13 -21.78
C VAL A 184 -26.69 29.55 -23.24
N ALA A 185 -26.88 28.60 -24.11
CA ALA A 185 -27.13 28.82 -25.52
C ALA A 185 -28.58 29.31 -25.72
N PRO A 186 -28.90 30.10 -26.79
CA PRO A 186 -30.26 30.55 -27.05
C PRO A 186 -31.24 29.38 -27.18
N PRO A 187 -32.53 29.57 -26.87
CA PRO A 187 -33.52 28.51 -26.81
C PRO A 187 -33.57 27.71 -28.11
N PRO A 188 -33.51 26.40 -28.02
CA PRO A 188 -33.53 25.53 -29.21
C PRO A 188 -34.92 25.47 -29.84
N PRO A 189 -35.01 25.14 -31.16
CA PRO A 189 -36.28 24.79 -31.81
C PRO A 189 -36.96 23.61 -31.08
N PRO A 190 -38.28 23.43 -31.23
CA PRO A 190 -39.02 22.39 -30.53
C PRO A 190 -38.39 21.00 -30.77
N PRO A 191 -38.29 20.19 -29.75
CA PRO A 191 -37.56 18.95 -29.83
C PRO A 191 -38.18 17.98 -30.83
N PRO A 192 -37.37 17.25 -31.62
CA PRO A 192 -37.87 16.10 -32.38
C PRO A 192 -38.44 15.06 -31.42
N ALA A 193 -39.33 14.19 -31.93
CA ALA A 193 -39.91 13.12 -31.15
C ALA A 193 -38.83 12.31 -30.42
N PRO A 194 -39.09 11.90 -29.19
CA PRO A 194 -38.08 11.18 -28.40
C PRO A 194 -37.63 9.92 -29.15
N VAL A 195 -36.32 9.84 -29.36
CA VAL A 195 -35.64 8.72 -30.02
C VAL A 195 -35.10 7.82 -28.92
N ASP A 196 -35.24 6.51 -29.11
CA ASP A 196 -34.65 5.47 -28.29
C ASP A 196 -33.72 4.66 -29.23
N THR A 197 -32.44 4.99 -29.21
CA THR A 197 -31.48 4.52 -30.23
C THR A 197 -31.10 3.06 -30.03
N ASP A 198 -30.96 2.60 -28.79
CA ASP A 198 -30.53 1.22 -28.43
C ASP A 198 -31.69 0.32 -28.06
N LYS A 199 -32.91 0.91 -27.91
CA LYS A 199 -34.17 0.21 -27.65
C LYS A 199 -34.22 -0.49 -26.27
N ASP A 200 -33.65 0.09 -25.27
CA ASP A 200 -33.71 -0.37 -23.90
C ASP A 200 -34.96 0.11 -23.13
N GLY A 201 -35.77 1.00 -23.79
CA GLY A 201 -36.99 1.56 -23.23
C GLY A 201 -36.79 2.92 -22.56
N ILE A 202 -35.62 3.50 -22.63
CA ILE A 202 -35.28 4.82 -22.13
C ILE A 202 -34.95 5.70 -23.35
N TYR A 203 -35.57 6.87 -23.43
CA TYR A 203 -35.33 7.75 -24.57
C TYR A 203 -33.97 8.44 -24.46
N ASP A 204 -33.28 8.63 -25.61
CA ASP A 204 -31.94 9.22 -25.70
C ASP A 204 -31.73 10.48 -24.81
N PRO A 205 -32.72 11.41 -24.66
CA PRO A 205 -32.55 12.60 -23.79
C PRO A 205 -32.48 12.27 -22.30
N GLU A 206 -33.01 11.13 -21.89
CA GLU A 206 -33.06 10.64 -20.50
C GLU A 206 -32.05 9.53 -20.24
N ASP A 207 -31.47 9.02 -21.36
CA ASP A 207 -30.51 7.93 -21.36
C ASP A 207 -29.07 8.46 -21.30
N LYS A 208 -28.32 8.00 -20.34
CA LYS A 208 -26.89 8.32 -20.23
C LYS A 208 -26.00 7.52 -21.19
N CYS A 209 -26.52 6.40 -21.68
CA CYS A 209 -25.80 5.50 -22.58
C CYS A 209 -26.62 5.20 -23.86
N PRO A 210 -27.03 6.19 -24.66
CA PRO A 210 -28.06 6.06 -25.71
C PRO A 210 -27.73 5.08 -26.83
N THR A 211 -26.62 4.42 -26.80
CA THR A 211 -26.16 3.48 -27.85
C THR A 211 -25.82 2.11 -27.29
N VAL A 212 -26.01 1.91 -26.00
CA VAL A 212 -25.64 0.66 -25.29
C VAL A 212 -26.79 0.29 -24.37
N PRO A 213 -27.63 -0.70 -24.73
CA PRO A 213 -28.77 -1.06 -23.93
C PRO A 213 -28.44 -1.29 -22.46
N GLY A 214 -29.17 -0.64 -21.59
CA GLY A 214 -28.95 -0.72 -20.16
C GLY A 214 -30.22 -0.90 -19.35
N VAL A 215 -30.25 -0.34 -18.16
CA VAL A 215 -31.40 -0.48 -17.27
C VAL A 215 -31.77 0.85 -16.61
N ALA A 216 -33.03 1.05 -16.32
CA ALA A 216 -33.58 2.28 -15.78
C ALA A 216 -32.90 2.73 -14.47
N LYS A 217 -32.46 1.79 -13.65
CA LYS A 217 -31.73 2.06 -12.41
C LYS A 217 -30.43 2.83 -12.64
N TYR A 218 -29.76 2.59 -13.74
CA TYR A 218 -28.52 3.26 -14.15
C TYR A 218 -28.72 4.26 -15.28
N GLN A 219 -30.01 4.73 -15.43
CA GLN A 219 -30.38 5.76 -16.40
C GLN A 219 -29.98 5.39 -17.83
N GLY A 220 -30.33 4.16 -18.24
CA GLY A 220 -30.03 3.65 -19.57
C GLY A 220 -28.62 3.08 -19.74
N CYS A 221 -27.79 3.14 -18.75
CA CYS A 221 -26.50 2.47 -18.82
C CYS A 221 -26.57 1.01 -18.33
N PRO A 222 -25.69 0.15 -18.82
CA PRO A 222 -25.47 -1.17 -18.25
C PRO A 222 -25.15 -1.09 -16.76
N VAL A 223 -25.41 -2.17 -16.04
CA VAL A 223 -24.95 -2.27 -14.66
C VAL A 223 -23.43 -2.13 -14.65
N PRO A 224 -22.87 -1.22 -13.86
CA PRO A 224 -21.43 -1.05 -13.79
C PRO A 224 -20.70 -2.33 -13.43
N ASP A 225 -19.49 -2.45 -13.95
CA ASP A 225 -18.46 -3.41 -13.55
C ASP A 225 -17.21 -2.56 -13.29
N THR A 226 -17.07 -2.12 -12.03
CA THR A 226 -16.13 -1.06 -11.66
C THR A 226 -14.67 -1.50 -11.80
N ASP A 227 -14.38 -2.77 -11.55
CA ASP A 227 -13.02 -3.30 -11.65
C ASP A 227 -12.76 -4.07 -12.95
N GLY A 228 -13.84 -4.39 -13.72
CA GLY A 228 -13.75 -5.03 -15.02
C GLY A 228 -13.34 -6.50 -14.94
N ASP A 229 -13.87 -7.24 -13.99
CA ASP A 229 -13.65 -8.68 -13.85
C ASP A 229 -14.72 -9.54 -14.55
N GLY A 230 -15.78 -8.90 -15.10
CA GLY A 230 -16.88 -9.52 -15.79
C GLY A 230 -18.10 -9.82 -14.91
N ILE A 231 -18.06 -9.38 -13.66
CA ILE A 231 -19.19 -9.46 -12.72
C ILE A 231 -19.60 -8.02 -12.42
N ASN A 232 -20.85 -7.70 -12.67
CA ASN A 232 -21.33 -6.35 -12.40
C ASN A 232 -21.42 -6.07 -10.89
N ASP A 233 -21.26 -4.79 -10.54
CA ASP A 233 -21.22 -4.30 -9.15
C ASP A 233 -22.41 -4.75 -8.28
N GLU A 234 -23.55 -5.10 -8.87
CA GLU A 234 -24.73 -5.58 -8.13
C GLU A 234 -24.58 -7.04 -7.68
N ASN A 235 -23.81 -7.82 -8.43
CA ASN A 235 -23.58 -9.23 -8.19
C ASN A 235 -22.18 -9.49 -7.62
N ASP A 236 -21.40 -8.42 -7.51
CA ASP A 236 -20.03 -8.45 -7.03
C ASP A 236 -19.95 -8.05 -5.55
N LYS A 237 -19.31 -8.88 -4.75
CA LYS A 237 -19.03 -8.55 -3.36
C LYS A 237 -17.83 -7.63 -3.18
N CYS A 238 -16.96 -7.57 -4.17
CA CYS A 238 -15.74 -6.77 -4.15
C CYS A 238 -15.65 -5.83 -5.37
N PRO A 239 -16.62 -4.92 -5.59
CA PRO A 239 -16.82 -4.19 -6.85
C PRO A 239 -15.65 -3.28 -7.29
N THR A 240 -14.59 -3.22 -6.57
CA THR A 240 -13.43 -2.37 -6.83
C THR A 240 -12.12 -3.16 -6.91
N VAL A 241 -12.19 -4.48 -6.79
CA VAL A 241 -11.01 -5.35 -6.76
C VAL A 241 -11.30 -6.59 -7.56
N LYS A 242 -10.74 -6.67 -8.76
CA LYS A 242 -10.93 -7.83 -9.67
C LYS A 242 -10.82 -9.16 -8.96
N GLY A 243 -11.82 -9.98 -9.18
CA GLY A 243 -11.87 -11.29 -8.60
C GLY A 243 -12.36 -12.35 -9.55
N LEU A 244 -13.02 -13.35 -9.01
CA LEU A 244 -13.49 -14.51 -9.75
C LEU A 244 -14.96 -14.79 -9.44
N ALA A 245 -15.69 -15.27 -10.44
CA ALA A 245 -17.09 -15.67 -10.29
C ALA A 245 -17.33 -16.69 -9.16
N LYS A 246 -16.36 -17.57 -8.94
CA LYS A 246 -16.36 -18.55 -7.84
C LYS A 246 -16.42 -17.88 -6.46
N TYR A 247 -15.81 -16.68 -6.32
CA TYR A 247 -15.78 -15.91 -5.08
C TYR A 247 -16.71 -14.69 -5.14
N GLN A 248 -17.67 -14.71 -6.07
CA GLN A 248 -18.67 -13.64 -6.24
C GLN A 248 -18.02 -12.29 -6.47
N GLY A 249 -17.04 -12.22 -7.38
CA GLY A 249 -16.31 -11.02 -7.72
C GLY A 249 -15.15 -10.65 -6.79
N CYS A 250 -14.92 -11.43 -5.74
CA CYS A 250 -13.76 -11.19 -4.91
C CYS A 250 -12.52 -11.96 -5.41
N PRO A 251 -11.32 -11.46 -5.13
CA PRO A 251 -10.10 -12.23 -5.28
C PRO A 251 -10.16 -13.56 -4.49
N ILE A 252 -9.30 -14.48 -4.88
CA ILE A 252 -9.11 -15.69 -4.07
C ILE A 252 -8.70 -15.24 -2.66
N PRO A 253 -9.39 -15.73 -1.62
CA PRO A 253 -9.01 -15.39 -0.24
C PRO A 253 -7.57 -15.76 0.07
N ASP A 254 -6.98 -15.01 0.94
CA ASP A 254 -5.75 -15.30 1.65
C ASP A 254 -6.09 -15.16 3.13
N THR A 255 -6.46 -16.30 3.74
CA THR A 255 -7.09 -16.31 5.06
C THR A 255 -6.14 -15.91 6.16
N ASP A 256 -4.88 -16.31 6.08
CA ASP A 256 -3.85 -16.02 7.09
C ASP A 256 -2.95 -14.83 6.71
N LYS A 257 -3.09 -14.31 5.47
CA LYS A 257 -2.40 -13.13 4.97
C LYS A 257 -0.89 -13.26 4.86
N ASP A 258 -0.44 -14.43 4.44
CA ASP A 258 0.98 -14.67 4.19
C ASP A 258 1.40 -14.30 2.74
N GLY A 259 0.43 -13.93 1.90
CA GLY A 259 0.63 -13.51 0.52
C GLY A 259 0.45 -14.65 -0.49
N ILE A 260 -0.02 -15.81 -0.05
CA ILE A 260 -0.39 -16.95 -0.89
C ILE A 260 -1.89 -17.15 -0.71
N ASN A 261 -2.61 -17.27 -1.80
CA ASN A 261 -4.05 -17.44 -1.73
C ASN A 261 -4.41 -18.86 -1.27
N ASP A 262 -5.60 -19.00 -0.65
CA ASP A 262 -6.08 -20.26 -0.06
C ASP A 262 -6.14 -21.45 -1.05
N GLU A 263 -6.14 -21.21 -2.38
CA GLU A 263 -6.15 -22.31 -3.37
C GLU A 263 -4.73 -22.84 -3.66
N GLU A 264 -3.72 -22.00 -3.49
CA GLU A 264 -2.31 -22.33 -3.71
C GLU A 264 -1.60 -22.68 -2.40
N ASP A 265 -2.22 -22.34 -1.29
CA ASP A 265 -1.69 -22.52 0.06
C ASP A 265 -2.05 -23.91 0.62
N LYS A 266 -1.04 -24.61 1.11
CA LYS A 266 -1.24 -25.89 1.81
C LYS A 266 -1.66 -25.73 3.26
N CYS A 267 -1.39 -24.55 3.85
CA CYS A 267 -1.70 -24.23 5.24
C CYS A 267 -2.56 -22.96 5.35
N PRO A 268 -3.75 -22.85 4.72
CA PRO A 268 -4.50 -21.61 4.50
C PRO A 268 -4.95 -20.85 5.76
N THR A 269 -4.60 -21.30 6.93
CA THR A 269 -4.97 -20.69 8.23
C THR A 269 -3.77 -20.43 9.12
N VAL A 270 -2.56 -20.74 8.65
CA VAL A 270 -1.33 -20.58 9.42
C VAL A 270 -0.26 -19.96 8.54
N PRO A 271 0.01 -18.65 8.71
CA PRO A 271 0.93 -17.92 7.86
C PRO A 271 2.28 -18.61 7.71
N GLY A 272 2.75 -18.76 6.48
CA GLY A 272 3.97 -19.44 6.19
C GLY A 272 4.82 -18.76 5.11
N LEU A 273 5.47 -19.56 4.29
CA LEU A 273 6.40 -19.05 3.29
C LEU A 273 6.13 -19.71 1.93
N ALA A 274 6.30 -18.94 0.86
CA ALA A 274 6.07 -19.40 -0.51
C ALA A 274 6.90 -20.66 -0.86
N ARG A 275 8.13 -20.77 -0.35
CA ARG A 275 8.99 -21.96 -0.55
C ARG A 275 8.46 -23.22 0.13
N TYR A 276 7.59 -23.08 1.13
CA TYR A 276 6.88 -24.16 1.81
C TYR A 276 5.40 -24.22 1.42
N GLN A 277 5.04 -23.55 0.29
CA GLN A 277 3.68 -23.55 -0.26
C GLN A 277 2.66 -23.04 0.77
N GLY A 278 2.97 -21.92 1.43
CA GLY A 278 2.12 -21.29 2.43
C GLY A 278 2.21 -21.90 3.84
N CYS A 279 3.00 -22.94 4.03
CA CYS A 279 3.19 -23.47 5.38
C CYS A 279 4.37 -22.80 6.09
N PRO A 280 4.35 -22.76 7.41
CA PRO A 280 5.51 -22.41 8.22
C PRO A 280 6.73 -23.31 7.92
N ILE A 281 7.92 -22.82 8.25
CA ILE A 281 9.12 -23.64 8.21
C ILE A 281 8.88 -24.87 9.11
N PRO A 282 9.08 -26.08 8.59
CA PRO A 282 8.93 -27.30 9.42
C PRO A 282 9.81 -27.27 10.67
N ASP A 283 9.34 -27.92 11.69
CA ASP A 283 10.09 -28.30 12.89
C ASP A 283 9.91 -29.82 13.01
N THR A 284 10.83 -30.57 12.40
CA THR A 284 10.66 -32.01 12.15
C THR A 284 10.65 -32.83 13.43
N ASP A 285 11.44 -32.46 14.43
CA ASP A 285 11.49 -33.17 15.71
C ASP A 285 10.62 -32.56 16.81
N GLY A 286 10.09 -31.34 16.58
CA GLY A 286 9.15 -30.67 17.47
C GLY A 286 9.82 -30.20 18.77
N ASP A 287 11.02 -29.64 18.68
CA ASP A 287 11.72 -29.06 19.82
C ASP A 287 11.51 -27.53 19.95
N GLY A 288 10.83 -26.92 18.97
CA GLY A 288 10.50 -25.50 18.92
C GLY A 288 11.50 -24.65 18.14
N ILE A 289 12.47 -25.28 17.46
CA ILE A 289 13.40 -24.64 16.53
C ILE A 289 13.10 -25.20 15.15
N ASN A 290 12.87 -24.32 14.19
CA ASN A 290 12.56 -24.76 12.83
C ASN A 290 13.77 -25.37 12.15
N ASP A 291 13.53 -26.27 11.18
CA ASP A 291 14.56 -27.06 10.49
C ASP A 291 15.66 -26.21 9.80
N GLU A 292 15.42 -24.93 9.53
CA GLU A 292 16.43 -24.04 8.91
C GLU A 292 17.40 -23.44 9.94
N GLU A 293 16.94 -23.29 11.18
CA GLU A 293 17.73 -22.75 12.30
C GLU A 293 18.33 -23.87 13.14
N ASP A 294 17.79 -25.08 12.98
CA ASP A 294 18.20 -26.26 13.72
C ASP A 294 19.39 -26.97 13.05
N LYS A 295 20.42 -27.22 13.82
CA LYS A 295 21.58 -28.01 13.38
C LYS A 295 21.36 -29.51 13.46
N CYS A 296 20.35 -29.94 14.22
CA CYS A 296 20.01 -31.35 14.40
C CYS A 296 18.52 -31.62 14.14
N PRO A 297 17.98 -31.33 12.94
CA PRO A 297 16.54 -31.25 12.66
C PRO A 297 15.73 -32.54 12.85
N ASN A 298 16.35 -33.62 13.27
CA ASN A 298 15.72 -34.93 13.50
C ASN A 298 15.91 -35.44 14.93
N GLU A 299 16.55 -34.65 15.80
CA GLU A 299 16.80 -34.99 17.18
C GLU A 299 16.51 -33.82 18.10
N LYS A 300 15.43 -33.92 18.89
CA LYS A 300 15.03 -32.86 19.82
C LYS A 300 16.18 -32.38 20.69
N GLY A 301 16.37 -31.07 20.66
CA GLY A 301 17.43 -30.43 21.42
C GLY A 301 16.99 -29.22 22.21
N ILE A 302 17.87 -28.26 22.34
CA ILE A 302 17.63 -27.04 23.11
C ILE A 302 18.11 -25.81 22.33
N ALA A 303 17.44 -24.69 22.49
CA ALA A 303 17.77 -23.43 21.81
C ALA A 303 19.21 -22.96 22.10
N ALA A 304 19.74 -23.24 23.30
CA ALA A 304 21.12 -22.88 23.66
C ALA A 304 22.19 -23.66 22.86
N ASN A 305 21.80 -24.77 22.21
CA ASN A 305 22.66 -25.60 21.37
C ASN A 305 22.17 -25.67 19.92
N PHE A 306 21.41 -24.65 19.49
CA PHE A 306 20.87 -24.55 18.10
C PHE A 306 20.11 -25.82 17.70
N GLY A 307 19.19 -26.30 18.53
CA GLY A 307 18.36 -27.45 18.23
C GLY A 307 19.03 -28.80 18.41
N CYS A 308 20.28 -28.85 18.79
CA CYS A 308 20.92 -30.14 19.12
C CYS A 308 20.72 -30.49 20.59
N PRO A 309 20.70 -31.82 20.90
CA PRO A 309 20.65 -32.30 22.28
C PRO A 309 21.80 -31.72 23.11
N ASP A 310 21.53 -31.45 24.38
CA ASP A 310 22.60 -31.03 25.26
C ASP A 310 23.52 -32.26 25.55
N ILE A 311 24.80 -32.03 25.40
CA ILE A 311 25.79 -33.08 25.71
C ILE A 311 25.75 -33.33 27.21
N ALA A 312 25.49 -34.56 27.58
CA ALA A 312 25.47 -34.96 29.00
C ALA A 312 26.75 -34.47 29.70
N PRO A 313 26.63 -34.01 30.97
CA PRO A 313 27.76 -33.45 31.69
C PRO A 313 29.00 -34.37 31.73
N ASP A 314 28.78 -35.69 31.70
CA ASP A 314 29.83 -36.71 31.71
C ASP A 314 30.68 -36.72 30.42
N LEU A 315 30.10 -36.41 29.27
CA LEU A 315 30.80 -36.28 27.97
C LEU A 315 31.55 -34.93 27.85
N LYS A 316 31.01 -33.85 28.45
CA LYS A 316 31.69 -32.54 28.50
C LYS A 316 32.99 -32.60 29.31
N VAL A 317 33.04 -33.45 30.35
CA VAL A 317 34.24 -33.69 31.17
C VAL A 317 35.29 -34.51 30.41
N ALA A 318 34.85 -35.53 29.67
CA ALA A 318 35.74 -36.36 28.85
C ALA A 318 36.43 -35.58 27.71
N ALA A 319 35.72 -34.66 27.06
CA ALA A 319 36.27 -33.81 25.99
C ALA A 319 37.29 -32.78 26.50
N ARG A 320 37.21 -32.33 27.77
CA ARG A 320 38.18 -31.42 28.37
C ARG A 320 39.48 -32.09 28.86
N SER A 321 39.50 -33.41 28.93
CA SER A 321 40.69 -34.16 29.38
C SER A 321 41.60 -34.62 28.22
N ILE A 322 41.32 -34.24 26.99
CA ILE A 322 42.09 -34.64 25.79
C ILE A 322 42.90 -33.46 25.19
N TYR A 323 42.97 -32.28 25.89
CA TYR A 323 43.86 -31.17 25.55
C TYR A 323 44.84 -30.87 26.66
#